data_c6dd16ab2eea603840833e01bc9762f7
#
_entry.id   c6dd16ab2eea603840833e01bc9762f7
#
_cell.length_a   1.000
_cell.length_b   1.000
_cell.length_c   1.000
_cell.angle_alpha   90.00
_cell.angle_beta   90.00
_cell.angle_gamma   90.00
#
_symmetry.space_group_name_H-M   'P 1'
#
loop_
_entity.id
_entity.type
_entity.pdbx_description
1 polymer ?
#
loop_
_entity_poly.entity_id
_entity_poly.type
_entity_poly.pdbx_seq_one_letter_code
_entity_poly.pdbx_strand_id
1 'polypeptide(L)' 'MFKVTVIPKTPGPKHQEYFTKAEDARWYAKMRRESGDCWIVIERED' A
#
# COMPACT_ATOMS: atom_id res chain seq x y z
N MET A 1 7.79 -11.65 1.71
CA MET A 1 7.21 -10.69 0.75
C MET A 1 6.14 -9.86 1.45
N PHE A 2 6.02 -8.62 1.05
CA PHE A 2 5.06 -7.70 1.65
C PHE A 2 4.06 -7.24 0.60
N LYS A 3 2.78 -7.28 0.94
CA LYS A 3 1.71 -6.80 0.07
C LYS A 3 1.19 -5.47 0.62
N VAL A 4 1.23 -4.44 -0.21
CA VAL A 4 0.66 -3.14 0.13
C VAL A 4 -0.62 -2.97 -0.67
N THR A 5 -1.74 -2.82 0.04
CA THR A 5 -3.04 -2.61 -0.59
C THR A 5 -3.42 -1.16 -0.44
N VAL A 6 -3.72 -0.52 -1.56
CA VAL A 6 -4.17 0.86 -1.60
C VAL A 6 -5.67 0.86 -1.90
N ILE A 7 -6.46 1.33 -0.94
CA ILE A 7 -7.92 1.37 -1.07
C ILE A 7 -8.32 2.83 -1.25
N PRO A 8 -8.84 3.22 -2.42
CA PRO A 8 -9.24 4.62 -2.62
C PRO A 8 -10.42 4.98 -1.72
N LYS A 9 -10.44 6.22 -1.23
CA LYS A 9 -11.55 6.72 -0.41
C LYS A 9 -12.78 7.00 -1.24
N THR A 10 -12.59 7.21 -2.55
CA THR A 10 -13.68 7.34 -3.50
C THR A 10 -13.96 5.98 -4.14
N PRO A 11 -15.15 5.75 -4.69
CA PRO A 11 -15.45 4.48 -5.38
C PRO A 11 -14.45 4.20 -6.49
N GLY A 12 -13.88 2.99 -6.47
CA GLY A 12 -12.91 2.59 -7.47
C GLY A 12 -12.22 1.29 -7.07
N PRO A 13 -11.42 0.71 -7.97
CA PRO A 13 -10.74 -0.56 -7.71
C PRO A 13 -9.58 -0.38 -6.74
N LYS A 14 -9.34 -1.42 -5.95
CA LYS A 14 -8.17 -1.48 -5.07
C LYS A 14 -6.93 -1.72 -5.92
N HIS A 15 -5.81 -1.17 -5.45
CA HIS A 15 -4.53 -1.40 -6.09
C HIS A 15 -3.62 -2.15 -5.11
N GLN A 16 -2.90 -3.16 -5.59
CA GLN A 16 -1.99 -3.95 -4.76
C GLN A 16 -0.60 -3.98 -5.37
N GLU A 17 0.41 -3.80 -4.52
CA GLU A 17 1.80 -3.89 -4.92
C GLU A 17 2.54 -4.85 -3.99
N TYR A 18 3.48 -5.60 -4.53
CA TYR A 18 4.29 -6.55 -3.77
C TYR A 18 5.73 -6.09 -3.70
N PHE A 19 6.32 -6.21 -2.51
CA PHE A 19 7.69 -5.82 -2.26
C PHE A 19 8.42 -6.94 -1.52
N THR A 20 9.69 -7.15 -1.86
CA THR A 20 10.50 -8.15 -1.17
C THR A 20 11.10 -7.61 0.11
N LYS A 21 11.26 -6.28 0.21
CA LYS A 21 11.85 -5.62 1.38
C LYS A 21 10.83 -4.80 2.13
N ALA A 22 10.88 -4.90 3.48
CA ALA A 22 9.96 -4.15 4.33
C ALA A 22 10.12 -2.63 4.16
N GLU A 23 11.37 -2.16 4.02
CA GLU A 23 11.63 -0.73 3.87
C GLU A 23 11.02 -0.16 2.59
N ASP A 24 11.04 -0.95 1.51
CA ASP A 24 10.44 -0.53 0.24
C ASP A 24 8.92 -0.43 0.37
N ALA A 25 8.32 -1.42 1.03
CA ALA A 25 6.87 -1.42 1.27
C ALA A 25 6.46 -0.20 2.10
N ARG A 26 7.22 0.09 3.16
CA ARG A 26 6.93 1.25 4.01
C ARG A 26 7.09 2.56 3.28
N TRP A 27 8.13 2.67 2.44
CA TRP A 27 8.36 3.87 1.64
C TRP A 27 7.19 4.12 0.70
N TYR A 28 6.77 3.07 -0.01
CA TYR A 28 5.64 3.16 -0.93
C TYR A 28 4.36 3.55 -0.18
N ALA A 29 4.12 2.90 0.96
CA ALA A 29 2.94 3.20 1.77
C ALA A 29 2.94 4.65 2.25
N LYS A 30 4.10 5.16 2.66
CA LYS A 30 4.25 6.54 3.10
C LYS A 30 3.92 7.52 1.96
N MET A 31 4.46 7.25 0.78
CA MET A 31 4.22 8.09 -0.39
C MET A 31 2.73 8.15 -0.74
N ARG A 32 2.08 6.99 -0.75
CA ARG A 32 0.66 6.92 -1.07
C ARG A 32 -0.21 7.56 0.01
N ARG A 33 0.20 7.39 1.28
CA ARG A 33 -0.55 7.98 2.40
C ARG A 33 -0.51 9.51 2.37
N GLU A 34 0.59 10.09 1.93
CA GLU A 34 0.73 11.54 1.88
C GLU A 34 -0.24 12.19 0.90
N SER A 35 -0.74 11.44 -0.08
CA SER A 35 -1.74 11.97 -1.01
C SER A 35 -3.08 12.22 -0.32
N GLY A 36 -3.35 11.48 0.77
CA GLY A 36 -4.57 11.66 1.56
C GLY A 36 -5.84 11.08 0.94
N ASP A 37 -5.74 10.48 -0.24
CA ASP A 37 -6.91 10.02 -0.99
C ASP A 37 -7.19 8.53 -0.86
N CYS A 38 -6.46 7.84 0.02
CA CYS A 38 -6.58 6.39 0.11
C CYS A 38 -6.24 5.87 1.50
N TRP A 39 -6.68 4.64 1.75
CA TRP A 39 -6.31 3.86 2.93
C TRP A 39 -5.19 2.92 2.52
N ILE A 40 -4.25 2.68 3.42
CA ILE A 40 -3.10 1.80 3.15
C ILE A 40 -3.11 0.65 4.14
N VAL A 41 -3.00 -0.58 3.60
CA VAL A 41 -2.88 -1.78 4.40
C VAL A 41 -1.61 -2.51 3.98
N ILE A 42 -0.74 -2.81 4.92
CA ILE A 42 0.49 -3.57 4.67
C ILE A 42 0.35 -4.93 5.34
N GLU A 43 0.50 -5.98 4.54
CA GLU A 43 0.43 -7.35 5.03
C GLU A 43 1.72 -8.08 4.69
N ARG A 44 2.19 -8.90 5.64
CA ARG A 44 3.33 -9.75 5.39
C ARG A 44 2.83 -11.09 4.90
N GLU A 45 3.35 -11.52 3.75
CA GLU A 45 3.03 -12.82 3.19
C GLU A 45 4.28 -13.68 3.16
N ASP A 46 4.23 -14.82 3.81
CA ASP A 46 5.34 -15.77 3.86
C ASP A 46 5.13 -16.91 2.90
#